data_d45d73df3e5e1be599f8bf4cf01b9554
#
_entry.id   d45d73df3e5e1be599f8bf4cf01b9554
#
_cell.length_a   1.000
_cell.length_b   1.000
_cell.length_c   1.000
_cell.angle_alpha   90.00
_cell.angle_beta   90.00
_cell.angle_gamma   90.00
#
_symmetry.space_group_name_H-M   'P 1'
#
loop_
_entity.id
_entity.type
_entity.pdbx_description
1 polymer ?
#
loop_
_entity_poly.entity_id
_entity_poly.type
_entity_poly.pdbx_seq_one_letter_code
_entity_poly.pdbx_strand_id
1 'polypeptide(L)'
;MPNDDTEALRERARVDYPIAIDRVLGFGKLPTQRLQETFSGPDGTKPVERVLVWCHWLWFAVPHAAVAYTAVRRPEKFPSAAARMYAVFDLGAAVYWSVPTAPPWWAAAHGRVEPLDPRVEIGEFGRREDHSGAPVPVRRIMLEYGEQFWGRRWNSLYDALGGNPLAAMPSLHFASSLMAARLLSEVGPVSGAIGWTYAGTLGFALVYLGEHYAADVIAGAALAETVNRSAKPLTPVARLLTRSLRGMRALADGE
;
A
#
# COMPACT_ATOMS: atom_id res chain seq x y z
N MET A 1 -29.06 6.68 -10.96
CA MET A 1 -28.42 7.96 -10.57
C MET A 1 -26.95 7.67 -10.42
N PRO A 2 -26.04 8.17 -11.27
CA PRO A 2 -24.60 8.09 -11.01
C PRO A 2 -24.31 9.13 -9.93
N ASN A 3 -23.74 8.67 -8.87
CA ASN A 3 -23.58 9.27 -7.58
C ASN A 3 -22.85 10.61 -7.56
N ASP A 4 -23.45 11.62 -6.94
CA ASP A 4 -22.81 12.84 -6.42
C ASP A 4 -21.52 12.51 -5.62
N ASP A 5 -21.49 11.36 -4.95
CA ASP A 5 -20.30 10.86 -4.22
C ASP A 5 -19.09 10.60 -5.11
N THR A 6 -19.28 10.13 -6.36
CA THR A 6 -18.16 9.82 -7.27
C THR A 6 -17.51 11.10 -7.81
N GLU A 7 -18.30 12.13 -8.04
CA GLU A 7 -17.81 13.43 -8.52
C GLU A 7 -17.10 14.19 -7.39
N ALA A 8 -17.65 14.21 -6.20
CA ALA A 8 -17.02 14.75 -5.00
C ALA A 8 -15.69 14.04 -4.65
N LEU A 9 -15.60 12.72 -4.90
CA LEU A 9 -14.34 11.97 -4.75
C LEU A 9 -13.31 12.38 -5.81
N ARG A 10 -13.73 12.61 -7.05
CA ARG A 10 -12.84 13.08 -8.14
C ARG A 10 -12.25 14.45 -7.85
N GLU A 11 -13.05 15.38 -7.34
CA GLU A 11 -12.60 16.72 -6.98
C GLU A 11 -11.59 16.74 -5.82
N ARG A 12 -11.72 15.80 -4.89
CA ARG A 12 -10.83 15.66 -3.72
C ARG A 12 -9.53 14.91 -4.03
N ALA A 13 -9.52 14.10 -5.07
CA ALA A 13 -8.37 13.25 -5.40
C ALA A 13 -7.14 14.08 -5.79
N ARG A 14 -6.07 13.94 -5.03
CA ARG A 14 -4.77 14.54 -5.34
C ARG A 14 -3.95 13.56 -6.18
N VAL A 15 -3.61 13.95 -7.40
CA VAL A 15 -2.81 13.12 -8.33
C VAL A 15 -1.60 13.86 -8.88
N ASP A 16 -1.64 15.18 -8.93
CA ASP A 16 -0.63 15.97 -9.63
C ASP A 16 0.75 15.91 -8.96
N TYR A 17 0.78 16.02 -7.63
CA TYR A 17 2.04 16.01 -6.89
C TYR A 17 2.74 14.63 -6.89
N PRO A 18 2.05 13.48 -6.71
CA PRO A 18 2.74 12.20 -6.78
C PRO A 18 3.18 11.87 -8.22
N ILE A 19 2.41 12.26 -9.23
CA ILE A 19 2.83 12.17 -10.64
C ILE A 19 4.09 12.99 -10.90
N ALA A 20 4.14 14.23 -10.40
CA ALA A 20 5.31 15.08 -10.58
C ALA A 20 6.56 14.50 -9.92
N ILE A 21 6.44 13.97 -8.68
CA ILE A 21 7.54 13.30 -7.98
C ILE A 21 7.98 12.06 -8.76
N ASP A 22 7.04 11.20 -9.15
CA ASP A 22 7.34 9.96 -9.87
C ASP A 22 7.95 10.23 -11.25
N ARG A 23 7.55 11.30 -11.96
CA ARG A 23 8.23 11.70 -13.20
C ARG A 23 9.69 12.05 -12.98
N VAL A 24 10.03 12.70 -11.87
CA VAL A 24 11.44 12.96 -11.51
C VAL A 24 12.17 11.65 -11.23
N LEU A 25 11.61 10.78 -10.40
CA LEU A 25 12.17 9.47 -10.05
C LEU A 25 12.34 8.56 -11.28
N GLY A 26 11.41 8.64 -12.22
CA GLY A 26 11.39 7.84 -13.44
C GLY A 26 11.97 8.55 -14.67
N PHE A 27 12.72 9.66 -14.51
CA PHE A 27 13.37 10.38 -15.61
C PHE A 27 12.40 10.76 -16.75
N GLY A 28 11.31 11.42 -16.37
CA GLY A 28 10.29 11.95 -17.29
C GLY A 28 9.07 11.05 -17.49
N LYS A 29 9.13 9.74 -17.16
CA LYS A 29 7.99 8.82 -17.15
C LYS A 29 7.72 8.31 -15.75
N LEU A 30 6.51 7.81 -15.49
CA LEU A 30 6.24 7.14 -14.22
C LEU A 30 7.04 5.84 -14.09
N PRO A 31 7.63 5.52 -12.93
CA PRO A 31 8.27 4.23 -12.70
C PRO A 31 7.38 3.03 -13.04
N THR A 32 6.08 3.11 -12.72
CA THR A 32 5.08 2.11 -13.10
C THR A 32 5.05 1.88 -14.61
N GLN A 33 4.98 2.93 -15.41
CA GLN A 33 4.98 2.82 -16.88
C GLN A 33 6.27 2.19 -17.40
N ARG A 34 7.43 2.64 -16.90
CA ARG A 34 8.73 2.05 -17.30
C ARG A 34 8.83 0.56 -16.99
N LEU A 35 8.38 0.17 -15.80
CA LEU A 35 8.40 -1.23 -15.38
C LEU A 35 7.45 -2.07 -16.23
N GLN A 36 6.24 -1.57 -16.49
CA GLN A 36 5.27 -2.27 -17.33
C GLN A 36 5.73 -2.35 -18.79
N GLU A 37 6.30 -1.29 -19.36
CA GLU A 37 6.91 -1.32 -20.70
C GLU A 37 8.03 -2.37 -20.81
N THR A 38 8.82 -2.54 -19.73
CA THR A 38 9.98 -3.43 -19.76
C THR A 38 9.61 -4.89 -19.51
N PHE A 39 8.71 -5.15 -18.57
CA PHE A 39 8.47 -6.50 -18.06
C PHE A 39 7.12 -7.09 -18.45
N SER A 40 6.13 -6.27 -18.77
CA SER A 40 4.83 -6.79 -19.25
C SER A 40 4.92 -7.28 -20.70
N GLY A 41 3.96 -8.08 -21.13
CA GLY A 41 3.87 -8.59 -22.49
C GLY A 41 2.43 -8.54 -23.00
N PRO A 42 2.24 -8.84 -24.30
CA PRO A 42 0.93 -8.77 -24.93
C PRO A 42 -0.02 -9.89 -24.48
N ASP A 43 0.50 -11.00 -23.97
CA ASP A 43 -0.27 -12.23 -23.77
C ASP A 43 -0.70 -12.46 -22.31
N GLY A 44 -1.61 -11.63 -21.80
CA GLY A 44 -2.20 -11.82 -20.46
C GLY A 44 -1.22 -11.67 -19.31
N THR A 45 -1.52 -12.26 -18.13
CA THR A 45 -0.66 -12.16 -16.95
C THR A 45 0.45 -13.20 -16.95
N LYS A 46 1.71 -12.73 -16.87
CA LYS A 46 2.90 -13.58 -16.78
C LYS A 46 2.99 -14.31 -15.43
N PRO A 47 3.72 -15.44 -15.34
CA PRO A 47 3.92 -16.12 -14.05
C PRO A 47 4.50 -15.23 -12.96
N VAL A 48 5.45 -14.36 -13.29
CA VAL A 48 6.03 -13.40 -12.33
C VAL A 48 4.98 -12.40 -11.83
N GLU A 49 4.10 -11.93 -12.69
CA GLU A 49 3.00 -11.02 -12.31
C GLU A 49 2.04 -11.70 -11.33
N ARG A 50 1.72 -12.98 -11.56
CA ARG A 50 0.90 -13.78 -10.64
C ARG A 50 1.55 -13.89 -9.25
N VAL A 51 2.87 -14.14 -9.19
CA VAL A 51 3.62 -14.17 -7.92
C VAL A 51 3.56 -12.81 -7.23
N LEU A 52 3.73 -11.71 -7.96
CA LEU A 52 3.65 -10.36 -7.39
C LEU A 52 2.24 -10.02 -6.89
N VAL A 53 1.20 -10.44 -7.61
CA VAL A 53 -0.20 -10.28 -7.15
C VAL A 53 -0.43 -11.09 -5.85
N TRP A 54 0.04 -12.35 -5.79
CA TRP A 54 -0.04 -13.13 -4.56
C TRP A 54 0.74 -12.49 -3.41
N CYS A 55 1.92 -11.92 -3.68
CA CYS A 55 2.68 -11.16 -2.68
C CYS A 55 1.87 -9.98 -2.15
N HIS A 56 1.14 -9.27 -3.04
CA HIS A 56 0.25 -8.18 -2.65
C HIS A 56 -0.93 -8.68 -1.79
N TRP A 57 -1.60 -9.76 -2.19
CA TRP A 57 -2.73 -10.31 -1.43
C TRP A 57 -2.33 -10.84 -0.06
N LEU A 58 -1.12 -11.38 0.09
CA LEU A 58 -0.58 -11.82 1.38
C LEU A 58 -0.44 -10.68 2.38
N TRP A 59 -0.45 -9.42 1.93
CA TRP A 59 -0.39 -8.26 2.81
C TRP A 59 -1.51 -8.26 3.87
N PHE A 60 -2.68 -8.75 3.54
CA PHE A 60 -3.77 -8.84 4.53
C PHE A 60 -3.41 -9.72 5.75
N ALA A 61 -2.48 -10.63 5.60
CA ALA A 61 -2.07 -11.56 6.66
C ALA A 61 -0.69 -11.20 7.27
N VAL A 62 0.28 -10.81 6.47
CA VAL A 62 1.70 -10.71 6.87
C VAL A 62 1.95 -9.74 8.03
N PRO A 63 1.44 -8.50 8.05
CA PRO A 63 1.66 -7.58 9.18
C PRO A 63 1.12 -8.15 10.49
N HIS A 64 -0.06 -8.75 10.47
CA HIS A 64 -0.70 -9.35 11.63
C HIS A 64 0.05 -10.61 12.09
N ALA A 65 0.46 -11.47 11.15
CA ALA A 65 1.27 -12.64 11.43
C ALA A 65 2.63 -12.29 12.05
N ALA A 66 3.25 -11.20 11.61
CA ALA A 66 4.51 -10.73 12.21
C ALA A 66 4.35 -10.31 13.67
N VAL A 67 3.26 -9.60 14.00
CA VAL A 67 2.93 -9.22 15.39
C VAL A 67 2.62 -10.47 16.22
N ALA A 68 1.80 -11.39 15.70
CA ALA A 68 1.47 -12.65 16.38
C ALA A 68 2.71 -13.53 16.59
N TYR A 69 3.58 -13.64 15.59
CA TYR A 69 4.84 -14.38 15.70
C TYR A 69 5.77 -13.76 16.75
N THR A 70 5.81 -12.42 16.82
CA THR A 70 6.55 -11.72 17.89
C THR A 70 5.97 -12.03 19.26
N ALA A 71 4.64 -12.08 19.41
CA ALA A 71 3.99 -12.43 20.67
C ALA A 71 4.37 -13.84 21.16
N VAL A 72 4.48 -14.81 20.23
CA VAL A 72 4.83 -16.20 20.55
C VAL A 72 6.33 -16.36 20.86
N ARG A 73 7.19 -15.72 20.07
CA ARG A 73 8.64 -15.95 20.11
C ARG A 73 9.38 -14.99 21.06
N ARG A 74 8.81 -13.83 21.30
CA ARG A 74 9.37 -12.74 22.13
C ARG A 74 8.25 -11.99 22.85
N PRO A 75 7.52 -12.65 23.77
CA PRO A 75 6.36 -12.06 24.44
C PRO A 75 6.66 -10.73 25.15
N GLU A 76 7.88 -10.56 25.61
CA GLU A 76 8.34 -9.32 26.26
C GLU A 76 8.39 -8.13 25.27
N LYS A 77 8.50 -8.38 23.96
CA LYS A 77 8.51 -7.36 22.92
C LYS A 77 7.13 -7.09 22.31
N PHE A 78 6.16 -7.97 22.54
CA PHE A 78 4.84 -7.89 21.94
C PHE A 78 4.14 -6.54 22.16
N PRO A 79 4.08 -5.95 23.38
CA PRO A 79 3.41 -4.67 23.57
C PRO A 79 3.99 -3.55 22.70
N SER A 80 5.33 -3.51 22.55
CA SER A 80 6.00 -2.54 21.68
C SER A 80 5.77 -2.83 20.21
N ALA A 81 5.74 -4.10 19.82
CA ALA A 81 5.49 -4.52 18.44
C ALA A 81 4.07 -4.14 18.00
N ALA A 82 3.08 -4.46 18.82
CA ALA A 82 1.69 -4.09 18.59
C ALA A 82 1.53 -2.56 18.49
N ALA A 83 2.07 -1.81 19.46
CA ALA A 83 1.98 -0.35 19.46
C ALA A 83 2.59 0.29 18.20
N ARG A 84 3.76 -0.20 17.74
CA ARG A 84 4.39 0.30 16.51
C ARG A 84 3.56 -0.02 15.27
N MET A 85 3.01 -1.22 15.18
CA MET A 85 2.16 -1.60 14.06
C MET A 85 0.88 -0.76 14.02
N TYR A 86 0.18 -0.59 15.15
CA TYR A 86 -0.99 0.29 15.25
C TYR A 86 -0.65 1.73 14.88
N ALA A 87 0.46 2.28 15.39
CA ALA A 87 0.87 3.64 15.07
C ALA A 87 1.11 3.85 13.57
N VAL A 88 1.63 2.85 12.85
CA VAL A 88 1.76 2.92 11.38
C VAL A 88 0.40 3.04 10.72
N PHE A 89 -0.57 2.22 11.11
CA PHE A 89 -1.91 2.27 10.54
C PHE A 89 -2.64 3.58 10.88
N ASP A 90 -2.63 3.99 12.15
CA ASP A 90 -3.35 5.17 12.61
C ASP A 90 -2.80 6.46 12.00
N LEU A 91 -1.47 6.62 12.01
CA LEU A 91 -0.83 7.81 11.42
C LEU A 91 -1.00 7.83 9.90
N GLY A 92 -0.90 6.69 9.23
CA GLY A 92 -1.15 6.62 7.79
C GLY A 92 -2.59 6.93 7.43
N ALA A 93 -3.56 6.42 8.19
CA ALA A 93 -4.97 6.77 8.02
C ALA A 93 -5.22 8.27 8.23
N ALA A 94 -4.57 8.90 9.23
CA ALA A 94 -4.67 10.34 9.45
C ALA A 94 -4.15 11.15 8.25
N VAL A 95 -3.08 10.68 7.59
CA VAL A 95 -2.59 11.32 6.35
C VAL A 95 -3.58 11.16 5.21
N TYR A 96 -4.22 9.99 5.02
CA TYR A 96 -5.25 9.80 4.00
C TYR A 96 -6.41 10.79 4.13
N TRP A 97 -6.84 11.07 5.36
CA TRP A 97 -7.86 12.08 5.63
C TRP A 97 -7.40 13.49 5.28
N SER A 98 -6.14 13.80 5.53
CA SER A 98 -5.56 15.13 5.33
C SER A 98 -5.20 15.40 3.87
N VAL A 99 -4.68 14.38 3.18
CA VAL A 99 -4.18 14.47 1.80
C VAL A 99 -4.68 13.27 1.00
N PRO A 100 -5.95 13.25 0.58
CA PRO A 100 -6.50 12.15 -0.18
C PRO A 100 -5.80 12.04 -1.54
N THR A 101 -5.07 10.94 -1.75
CA THR A 101 -4.24 10.71 -2.94
C THR A 101 -4.74 9.48 -3.69
N ALA A 102 -4.97 9.60 -4.99
CA ALA A 102 -5.38 8.48 -5.82
C ALA A 102 -4.18 7.77 -6.48
N PRO A 103 -4.26 6.43 -6.66
CA PRO A 103 -3.18 5.62 -7.19
C PRO A 103 -2.98 5.79 -8.71
N PRO A 104 -1.84 5.29 -9.27
CA PRO A 104 -1.52 5.43 -10.71
C PRO A 104 -2.62 4.89 -11.62
N TRP A 105 -3.19 3.72 -11.31
CA TRP A 105 -4.26 3.14 -12.13
C TRP A 105 -5.51 4.02 -12.18
N TRP A 106 -5.83 4.69 -11.06
CA TRP A 106 -6.97 5.61 -11.02
C TRP A 106 -6.69 6.87 -11.84
N ALA A 107 -5.52 7.47 -11.65
CA ALA A 107 -5.10 8.65 -12.41
C ALA A 107 -5.07 8.37 -13.92
N ALA A 108 -4.60 7.18 -14.32
CA ALA A 108 -4.59 6.72 -15.71
C ALA A 108 -6.01 6.57 -16.27
N ALA A 109 -6.92 5.95 -15.53
CA ALA A 109 -8.32 5.78 -15.92
C ALA A 109 -9.10 7.10 -16.04
N HIS A 110 -8.61 8.18 -15.44
CA HIS A 110 -9.22 9.51 -15.49
C HIS A 110 -8.43 10.51 -16.38
N GLY A 111 -7.57 10.02 -17.27
CA GLY A 111 -6.84 10.85 -18.24
C GLY A 111 -5.81 11.79 -17.64
N ARG A 112 -5.33 11.51 -16.40
CA ARG A 112 -4.33 12.35 -15.72
C ARG A 112 -2.88 11.92 -16.00
N VAL A 113 -2.70 10.78 -16.66
CA VAL A 113 -1.41 10.21 -17.05
C VAL A 113 -1.36 10.13 -18.58
N GLU A 114 -0.25 10.56 -19.16
CA GLU A 114 -0.06 10.51 -20.60
C GLU A 114 -0.05 9.05 -21.10
N PRO A 115 -0.61 8.77 -22.29
CA PRO A 115 -0.58 7.45 -22.88
C PRO A 115 0.85 6.92 -23.04
N LEU A 116 0.99 5.61 -22.99
CA LEU A 116 2.23 4.92 -23.36
C LEU A 116 2.57 5.17 -24.83
N ASP A 117 3.85 5.03 -25.18
CA ASP A 117 4.28 5.09 -26.60
C ASP A 117 3.43 4.09 -27.42
N PRO A 118 2.76 4.53 -28.51
CA PRO A 118 1.94 3.66 -29.34
C PRO A 118 2.68 2.43 -29.91
N ARG A 119 4.02 2.46 -29.88
CA ARG A 119 4.89 1.33 -30.30
C ARG A 119 5.04 0.25 -29.24
N VAL A 120 4.61 0.52 -28.01
CA VAL A 120 4.60 -0.51 -26.94
C VAL A 120 3.35 -1.36 -27.14
N GLU A 121 3.55 -2.60 -27.57
CA GLU A 121 2.47 -3.59 -27.65
C GLU A 121 1.99 -3.93 -26.24
N ILE A 122 0.93 -3.27 -25.83
CA ILE A 122 0.18 -3.63 -24.64
C ILE A 122 -0.85 -4.66 -25.10
N GLY A 123 -0.88 -5.83 -24.47
CA GLY A 123 -1.82 -6.88 -24.82
C GLY A 123 -3.29 -6.45 -24.67
N GLU A 124 -4.20 -7.32 -25.11
CA GLU A 124 -5.64 -7.07 -25.17
C GLU A 124 -6.23 -6.55 -23.84
N PHE A 125 -5.67 -6.94 -22.70
CA PHE A 125 -6.02 -6.44 -21.37
C PHE A 125 -5.47 -5.03 -21.07
N GLY A 126 -4.36 -4.62 -21.68
CA GLY A 126 -3.81 -3.25 -21.55
C GLY A 126 -4.52 -2.26 -22.48
N ARG A 127 -5.37 -2.73 -23.39
CA ARG A 127 -6.23 -1.92 -24.25
C ARG A 127 -7.62 -1.66 -23.65
N ARG A 128 -7.81 -1.86 -22.36
CA ARG A 128 -9.03 -1.35 -21.72
C ARG A 128 -9.08 0.15 -21.97
N GLU A 129 -10.07 0.54 -22.72
CA GLU A 129 -10.36 1.93 -23.03
C GLU A 129 -10.72 2.64 -21.73
N ASP A 130 -10.19 3.83 -21.55
CA ASP A 130 -10.71 4.75 -20.54
C ASP A 130 -12.13 5.18 -20.92
N HIS A 131 -12.74 6.03 -20.12
CA HIS A 131 -14.09 6.55 -20.41
C HIS A 131 -14.17 7.34 -21.74
N SER A 132 -13.05 7.63 -22.41
CA SER A 132 -12.94 8.31 -23.70
C SER A 132 -12.69 7.38 -24.86
N GLY A 133 -12.49 6.07 -24.63
CA GLY A 133 -12.13 5.08 -25.65
C GLY A 133 -10.63 5.03 -25.97
N ALA A 134 -9.79 5.71 -25.18
CA ALA A 134 -8.33 5.68 -25.34
C ALA A 134 -7.67 4.53 -24.55
N PRO A 135 -6.53 3.99 -25.00
CA PRO A 135 -5.78 2.98 -24.27
C PRO A 135 -5.36 3.48 -22.88
N VAL A 136 -5.63 2.71 -21.83
CA VAL A 136 -5.26 3.07 -20.46
C VAL A 136 -3.74 3.02 -20.30
N PRO A 137 -3.07 4.12 -19.89
CA PRO A 137 -1.63 4.22 -19.88
C PRO A 137 -0.93 3.46 -18.73
N VAL A 138 -1.69 2.84 -17.82
CA VAL A 138 -1.19 2.00 -16.72
C VAL A 138 -2.10 0.77 -16.60
N ARG A 139 -1.54 -0.43 -16.77
CA ARG A 139 -2.26 -1.68 -16.56
C ARG A 139 -2.53 -1.90 -15.08
N ARG A 140 -3.73 -2.37 -14.78
CA ARG A 140 -4.11 -2.80 -13.44
C ARG A 140 -4.01 -4.33 -13.33
N ILE A 141 -2.77 -4.81 -13.28
CA ILE A 141 -2.43 -6.25 -13.37
C ILE A 141 -3.12 -7.07 -12.27
N MET A 142 -3.27 -6.49 -11.08
CA MET A 142 -3.97 -7.15 -9.98
C MET A 142 -5.45 -7.42 -10.30
N LEU A 143 -6.13 -6.47 -10.94
CA LEU A 143 -7.53 -6.64 -11.37
C LEU A 143 -7.62 -7.70 -12.47
N GLU A 144 -6.73 -7.62 -13.48
CA GLU A 144 -6.67 -8.56 -14.59
C GLU A 144 -6.50 -10.01 -14.10
N TYR A 145 -5.53 -10.25 -13.23
CA TYR A 145 -5.29 -11.58 -12.67
C TYR A 145 -6.42 -12.02 -11.72
N GLY A 146 -6.96 -11.12 -10.92
CA GLY A 146 -8.09 -11.41 -10.05
C GLY A 146 -9.32 -11.90 -10.83
N GLU A 147 -9.64 -11.26 -11.97
CA GLU A 147 -10.70 -11.68 -12.86
C GLU A 147 -10.41 -13.06 -13.51
N GLN A 148 -9.16 -13.31 -13.89
CA GLN A 148 -8.76 -14.62 -14.44
C GLN A 148 -8.88 -15.75 -13.41
N PHE A 149 -8.49 -15.47 -12.14
CA PHE A 149 -8.41 -16.49 -11.10
C PHE A 149 -9.76 -16.74 -10.41
N TRP A 150 -10.52 -15.66 -10.08
CA TRP A 150 -11.75 -15.73 -9.30
C TRP A 150 -13.02 -15.59 -10.17
N GLY A 151 -12.87 -15.23 -11.47
CA GLY A 151 -13.96 -14.94 -12.38
C GLY A 151 -14.85 -13.80 -11.90
N ARG A 152 -16.16 -13.87 -12.20
CA ARG A 152 -17.14 -12.84 -11.83
C ARG A 152 -17.24 -12.57 -10.31
N ARG A 153 -16.81 -13.52 -9.48
CA ARG A 153 -16.78 -13.35 -8.01
C ARG A 153 -15.75 -12.32 -7.56
N TRP A 154 -14.70 -12.09 -8.39
CA TRP A 154 -13.67 -11.12 -8.06
C TRP A 154 -14.20 -9.69 -7.97
N ASN A 155 -15.01 -9.28 -8.95
CA ASN A 155 -15.55 -7.93 -8.97
C ASN A 155 -16.43 -7.66 -7.74
N SER A 156 -17.33 -8.61 -7.39
CA SER A 156 -18.16 -8.50 -6.19
C SER A 156 -17.33 -8.48 -4.90
N LEU A 157 -16.27 -9.29 -4.82
CA LEU A 157 -15.38 -9.33 -3.66
C LEU A 157 -14.54 -8.04 -3.57
N TYR A 158 -14.03 -7.58 -4.70
CA TYR A 158 -13.22 -6.38 -4.77
C TYR A 158 -14.02 -5.12 -4.44
N ASP A 159 -15.25 -5.03 -4.94
CA ASP A 159 -16.18 -3.94 -4.63
C ASP A 159 -16.61 -3.98 -3.14
N ALA A 160 -16.83 -5.18 -2.59
CA ALA A 160 -17.17 -5.35 -1.17
C ALA A 160 -16.00 -5.04 -0.23
N LEU A 161 -14.76 -5.32 -0.62
CA LEU A 161 -13.55 -4.95 0.13
C LEU A 161 -13.26 -3.44 0.05
N GLY A 162 -13.96 -2.72 -0.83
CA GLY A 162 -14.03 -1.27 -0.87
C GLY A 162 -12.66 -0.59 -0.85
N GLY A 163 -11.79 -0.91 -1.79
CA GLY A 163 -10.52 -0.22 -1.89
C GLY A 163 -10.75 1.29 -1.96
N ASN A 164 -10.38 2.02 -0.92
CA ASN A 164 -10.50 3.48 -0.93
C ASN A 164 -9.56 4.06 -2.00
N PRO A 165 -10.09 4.56 -3.14
CA PRO A 165 -9.25 5.09 -4.21
C PRO A 165 -8.49 6.37 -3.82
N LEU A 166 -8.75 6.91 -2.63
CA LEU A 166 -8.09 8.12 -2.12
C LEU A 166 -7.02 7.82 -1.05
N ALA A 167 -6.63 6.56 -0.88
CA ALA A 167 -5.72 6.11 0.15
C ALA A 167 -4.36 5.62 -0.42
N ALA A 168 -3.79 6.33 -1.39
CA ALA A 168 -2.53 5.91 -1.99
C ALA A 168 -1.30 6.34 -1.16
N MET A 169 -1.23 7.60 -0.69
CA MET A 169 -0.05 8.13 0.01
C MET A 169 -0.34 8.48 1.49
N PRO A 170 0.50 7.98 2.41
CA PRO A 170 1.63 7.05 2.24
C PRO A 170 1.16 5.62 1.98
N SER A 171 1.92 4.79 1.26
CA SER A 171 1.56 3.39 1.08
C SER A 171 1.55 2.65 2.42
N LEU A 172 0.36 2.36 2.96
CA LEU A 172 0.22 1.54 4.18
C LEU A 172 0.56 0.07 3.91
N HIS A 173 0.39 -0.40 2.68
CA HIS A 173 0.87 -1.71 2.27
C HIS A 173 2.36 -1.84 2.52
N PHE A 174 3.13 -0.87 2.06
CA PHE A 174 4.58 -0.89 2.25
C PHE A 174 4.99 -0.56 3.69
N ALA A 175 4.40 0.46 4.30
CA ALA A 175 4.74 0.89 5.66
C ALA A 175 4.56 -0.23 6.69
N SER A 176 3.43 -0.93 6.68
CA SER A 176 3.16 -2.04 7.60
C SER A 176 4.02 -3.26 7.32
N SER A 177 4.35 -3.53 6.05
CA SER A 177 5.26 -4.63 5.68
C SER A 177 6.71 -4.33 6.07
N LEU A 178 7.15 -3.09 5.92
CA LEU A 178 8.46 -2.65 6.41
C LEU A 178 8.53 -2.73 7.95
N MET A 179 7.48 -2.32 8.64
CA MET A 179 7.38 -2.51 10.09
C MET A 179 7.42 -4.00 10.46
N ALA A 180 6.70 -4.87 9.74
CA ALA A 180 6.76 -6.32 9.95
C ALA A 180 8.18 -6.85 9.78
N ALA A 181 8.93 -6.43 8.76
CA ALA A 181 10.33 -6.81 8.57
C ALA A 181 11.22 -6.37 9.75
N ARG A 182 11.01 -5.16 10.27
CA ARG A 182 11.69 -4.66 11.49
C ARG A 182 11.39 -5.54 12.71
N LEU A 183 10.11 -5.85 12.95
CA LEU A 183 9.69 -6.69 14.07
C LEU A 183 10.27 -8.09 13.96
N LEU A 184 10.20 -8.71 12.79
CA LEU A 184 10.76 -10.04 12.53
C LEU A 184 12.29 -10.07 12.69
N SER A 185 12.99 -8.99 12.35
CA SER A 185 14.43 -8.85 12.58
C SER A 185 14.79 -8.83 14.09
N GLU A 186 13.89 -8.31 14.92
CA GLU A 186 14.06 -8.34 16.38
C GLU A 186 13.84 -9.73 17.00
N VAL A 187 13.14 -10.63 16.29
CA VAL A 187 12.96 -12.02 16.71
C VAL A 187 14.19 -12.86 16.38
N GLY A 188 14.74 -12.71 15.16
CA GLY A 188 15.92 -13.44 14.76
C GLY A 188 16.34 -13.15 13.30
N PRO A 189 17.58 -13.56 12.90
CA PRO A 189 18.11 -13.23 11.58
C PRO A 189 17.34 -13.88 10.43
N VAL A 190 16.88 -15.13 10.59
CA VAL A 190 16.13 -15.85 9.56
C VAL A 190 14.74 -15.20 9.35
N SER A 191 14.01 -14.95 10.43
CA SER A 191 12.71 -14.26 10.35
C SER A 191 12.87 -12.85 9.79
N GLY A 192 13.93 -12.15 10.16
CA GLY A 192 14.28 -10.85 9.58
C GLY A 192 14.52 -10.93 8.08
N ALA A 193 15.32 -11.89 7.61
CA ALA A 193 15.58 -12.08 6.19
C ALA A 193 14.29 -12.33 5.39
N ILE A 194 13.40 -13.19 5.91
CA ILE A 194 12.08 -13.44 5.31
C ILE A 194 11.25 -12.14 5.23
N GLY A 195 11.20 -11.38 6.32
CA GLY A 195 10.47 -10.11 6.37
C GLY A 195 11.00 -9.08 5.38
N TRP A 196 12.31 -8.93 5.27
CA TRP A 196 12.92 -7.99 4.31
C TRP A 196 12.74 -8.41 2.86
N THR A 197 12.86 -9.72 2.56
CA THR A 197 12.57 -10.25 1.22
C THR A 197 11.12 -9.96 0.84
N TYR A 198 10.18 -10.23 1.74
CA TYR A 198 8.77 -9.93 1.50
C TYR A 198 8.54 -8.43 1.29
N ALA A 199 9.04 -7.57 2.18
CA ALA A 199 8.86 -6.12 2.07
C ALA A 199 9.46 -5.56 0.76
N GLY A 200 10.66 -6.01 0.37
CA GLY A 200 11.29 -5.61 -0.89
C GLY A 200 10.49 -6.06 -2.11
N THR A 201 10.05 -7.33 -2.13
CA THR A 201 9.19 -7.86 -3.21
C THR A 201 7.87 -7.10 -3.30
N LEU A 202 7.24 -6.83 -2.15
CA LEU A 202 5.98 -6.07 -2.12
C LEU A 202 6.18 -4.63 -2.60
N GLY A 203 7.24 -3.94 -2.15
CA GLY A 203 7.54 -2.58 -2.61
C GLY A 203 7.67 -2.49 -4.13
N PHE A 204 8.38 -3.44 -4.75
CA PHE A 204 8.45 -3.56 -6.19
C PHE A 204 7.07 -3.87 -6.80
N ALA A 205 6.35 -4.84 -6.24
CA ALA A 205 5.03 -5.24 -6.72
C ALA A 205 4.04 -4.07 -6.75
N LEU A 206 4.00 -3.25 -5.69
CA LEU A 206 3.07 -2.13 -5.58
C LEU A 206 3.24 -1.12 -6.71
N VAL A 207 4.48 -0.82 -7.09
CA VAL A 207 4.78 0.10 -8.20
C VAL A 207 4.52 -0.58 -9.55
N TYR A 208 5.00 -1.82 -9.74
CA TYR A 208 4.84 -2.53 -11.00
C TYR A 208 3.37 -2.84 -11.34
N LEU A 209 2.58 -3.27 -10.35
CA LEU A 209 1.17 -3.60 -10.54
C LEU A 209 0.27 -2.36 -10.76
N GLY A 210 0.81 -1.15 -10.58
CA GLY A 210 0.07 0.10 -10.77
C GLY A 210 -0.76 0.52 -9.55
N GLU A 211 -0.57 -0.10 -8.40
CA GLU A 211 -1.36 0.15 -7.19
C GLU A 211 -0.83 1.35 -6.38
N HIS A 212 0.47 1.67 -6.50
CA HIS A 212 1.10 2.81 -5.82
C HIS A 212 2.14 3.51 -6.70
N TYR A 213 2.30 4.81 -6.51
CA TYR A 213 3.47 5.53 -6.98
C TYR A 213 4.73 5.10 -6.21
N ALA A 214 5.91 5.25 -6.81
CA ALA A 214 7.17 5.09 -6.08
C ALA A 214 7.26 6.09 -4.91
N ALA A 215 6.74 7.29 -5.09
CA ALA A 215 6.61 8.30 -4.05
C ALA A 215 5.80 7.82 -2.85
N ASP A 216 4.69 7.06 -3.06
CA ASP A 216 3.87 6.51 -1.99
C ASP A 216 4.65 5.48 -1.17
N VAL A 217 5.44 4.64 -1.86
CA VAL A 217 6.28 3.61 -1.23
C VAL A 217 7.37 4.27 -0.39
N ILE A 218 8.03 5.32 -0.90
CA ILE A 218 9.03 6.10 -0.16
C ILE A 218 8.40 6.77 1.07
N ALA A 219 7.22 7.37 0.93
CA ALA A 219 6.50 7.98 2.05
C ALA A 219 6.08 6.93 3.09
N GLY A 220 5.66 5.75 2.64
CA GLY A 220 5.38 4.61 3.51
C GLY A 220 6.61 4.13 4.30
N ALA A 221 7.76 4.07 3.63
CA ALA A 221 9.04 3.77 4.29
C ALA A 221 9.39 4.82 5.36
N ALA A 222 9.25 6.10 5.02
CA ALA A 222 9.50 7.20 5.94
C ALA A 222 8.58 7.15 7.17
N LEU A 223 7.29 6.85 6.97
CA LEU A 223 6.33 6.67 8.06
C LEU A 223 6.75 5.53 8.98
N ALA A 224 7.00 4.34 8.43
CA ALA A 224 7.39 3.17 9.22
C ALA A 224 8.69 3.41 10.02
N GLU A 225 9.67 4.05 9.38
CA GLU A 225 10.95 4.32 10.02
C GLU A 225 10.83 5.41 11.09
N THR A 226 10.00 6.42 10.88
CA THR A 226 9.69 7.45 11.89
C THR A 226 9.06 6.82 13.11
N VAL A 227 8.04 5.98 12.94
CA VAL A 227 7.40 5.26 14.05
C VAL A 227 8.41 4.37 14.77
N ASN A 228 9.21 3.61 14.02
CA ASN A 228 10.19 2.70 14.58
C ASN A 228 11.24 3.44 15.45
N ARG A 229 11.75 4.57 14.97
CA ARG A 229 12.73 5.40 15.70
C ARG A 229 12.13 6.11 16.89
N SER A 230 10.88 6.55 16.78
CA SER A 230 10.17 7.27 17.84
C SER A 230 9.72 6.36 18.99
N ALA A 231 9.64 5.04 18.79
CA ALA A 231 9.13 4.11 19.78
C ALA A 231 9.94 4.12 21.11
N LYS A 232 11.27 4.20 21.04
CA LYS A 232 12.14 4.23 22.23
C LYS A 232 12.04 5.55 23.01
N PRO A 233 12.22 6.73 22.39
CA PRO A 233 12.16 8.00 23.11
C PRO A 233 10.76 8.31 23.66
N LEU A 234 9.69 7.82 23.06
CA LEU A 234 8.32 8.04 23.52
C LEU A 234 7.86 7.06 24.61
N THR A 235 8.59 5.98 24.86
CA THR A 235 8.25 4.97 25.88
C THR A 235 8.03 5.58 27.29
N PRO A 236 8.86 6.52 27.81
CA PRO A 236 8.63 7.14 29.11
C PRO A 236 7.30 7.92 29.16
N VAL A 237 6.98 8.66 28.10
CA VAL A 237 5.73 9.43 27.98
C VAL A 237 4.52 8.51 27.97
N ALA A 238 4.56 7.44 27.18
CA ALA A 238 3.50 6.45 27.13
C ALA A 238 3.27 5.78 28.49
N ARG A 239 4.34 5.46 29.23
CA ARG A 239 4.24 4.91 30.60
C ARG A 239 3.59 5.90 31.56
N LEU A 240 3.96 7.18 31.48
CA LEU A 240 3.37 8.23 32.33
C LEU A 240 1.86 8.34 32.06
N LEU A 241 1.47 8.46 30.79
CA LEU A 241 0.05 8.52 30.40
C LEU A 241 -0.74 7.29 30.87
N THR A 242 -0.17 6.09 30.71
CA THR A 242 -0.81 4.84 31.17
C THR A 242 -1.01 4.84 32.69
N ARG A 243 -0.03 5.35 33.46
CA ARG A 243 -0.16 5.47 34.93
C ARG A 243 -1.25 6.46 35.31
N SER A 244 -1.30 7.63 34.65
CA SER A 244 -2.31 8.65 34.90
C SER A 244 -3.73 8.13 34.59
N LEU A 245 -3.91 7.42 33.44
CA LEU A 245 -5.18 6.81 33.08
C LEU A 245 -5.63 5.73 34.06
N ARG A 246 -4.70 4.89 34.53
CA ARG A 246 -5.01 3.89 35.57
C ARG A 246 -5.42 4.53 36.90
N GLY A 247 -4.73 5.60 37.30
CA GLY A 247 -5.10 6.37 38.51
C GLY A 247 -6.48 7.00 38.41
N MET A 248 -6.81 7.60 37.26
CA MET A 248 -8.15 8.16 37.03
C MET A 248 -9.23 7.06 37.03
N ARG A 249 -8.94 5.88 36.49
CA ARG A 249 -9.87 4.75 36.50
C ARG A 249 -10.11 4.21 37.90
N ALA A 250 -9.06 4.04 38.71
CA ALA A 250 -9.20 3.63 40.12
C ALA A 250 -10.04 4.64 40.93
N LEU A 251 -9.85 5.93 40.69
CA LEU A 251 -10.68 6.99 41.33
C LEU A 251 -12.14 6.93 40.86
N ALA A 252 -12.39 6.57 39.60
CA ALA A 252 -13.75 6.43 39.07
C ALA A 252 -14.46 5.16 39.58
N ASP A 253 -13.69 4.10 39.80
CA ASP A 253 -14.20 2.80 40.30
C ASP A 253 -14.34 2.77 41.85
N GLY A 254 -13.94 3.86 42.55
CA GLY A 254 -14.09 4.01 44.02
C GLY A 254 -13.09 3.19 44.84
N GLU A 255 -11.92 2.82 44.26
CA GLU A 255 -10.83 2.14 44.92
C GLU A 255 -9.78 3.13 45.50
#